data_9a5179ab07c05beead4cccff858415de
#
_entry.id   9a5179ab07c05beead4cccff858415de
#
_cell.length_a   1.000
_cell.length_b   1.000
_cell.length_c   1.000
_cell.angle_alpha   90.00
_cell.angle_beta   90.00
_cell.angle_gamma   90.00
#
_symmetry.space_group_name_H-M   'P 1'
#
loop_
_entity.id
_entity.type
_entity.pdbx_description
1 polymer ?
#
loop_
_entity_poly.entity_id
_entity_poly.type
_entity_poly.pdbx_seq_one_letter_code
_entity_poly.pdbx_strand_id
1 'polypeptide(L)'
;MKKQFQIAGLAAALCTVAAGCVSAPPAMDYDKLTADIIKTSFRDEGIVKVTVLDTDETAKACSAADVMGKPLDEKIAKAIEEINLKTVKWPADGKFIGDWKEGEKIAQNGRGLTYSDDGKTPNGGNCYNCHQITKEEISFGTLGPSLYSYGKIRGVTDPRSAESKAVVAYTWGKVWNAKAYNACSNMPRAGHMGILTEGQVRDIVGLLLDPQSPVNQ
;
A
#
# COMPACT_ATOMS: atom_id res chain seq x y z
N MET A 1 -85.21 -6.54 -45.90
CA MET A 1 -84.25 -7.02 -44.91
C MET A 1 -83.16 -5.94 -44.70
N LYS A 2 -83.28 -5.13 -43.65
CA LYS A 2 -82.36 -4.03 -43.33
C LYS A 2 -81.65 -4.45 -42.06
N LYS A 3 -80.31 -4.66 -42.10
CA LYS A 3 -79.47 -4.87 -40.94
C LYS A 3 -78.97 -3.54 -40.43
N GLN A 4 -79.32 -3.22 -39.20
CA GLN A 4 -78.81 -2.05 -38.49
C GLN A 4 -77.41 -2.43 -37.92
N PHE A 5 -76.45 -1.55 -38.21
CA PHE A 5 -75.12 -1.60 -37.57
C PHE A 5 -75.14 -0.67 -36.36
N GLN A 6 -74.98 -1.20 -35.18
CA GLN A 6 -74.73 -0.44 -33.97
C GLN A 6 -73.24 -0.05 -33.88
N ILE A 7 -72.96 1.22 -33.78
CA ILE A 7 -71.66 1.78 -33.56
C ILE A 7 -71.42 1.83 -32.03
N ALA A 8 -70.54 0.97 -31.52
CA ALA A 8 -70.11 1.04 -30.13
C ALA A 8 -69.01 2.13 -29.98
N GLY A 9 -69.32 3.14 -29.20
CA GLY A 9 -68.39 4.24 -28.89
C GLY A 9 -67.27 3.75 -27.99
N LEU A 10 -66.02 3.90 -28.41
CA LEU A 10 -64.82 3.66 -27.62
C LEU A 10 -64.53 4.89 -26.75
N ALA A 11 -64.75 4.78 -25.46
CA ALA A 11 -64.31 5.80 -24.48
C ALA A 11 -62.79 5.64 -24.27
N ALA A 12 -62.03 6.58 -24.80
CA ALA A 12 -60.58 6.66 -24.52
C ALA A 12 -60.35 7.25 -23.13
N ALA A 13 -59.96 6.42 -22.17
CA ALA A 13 -59.50 6.87 -20.87
C ALA A 13 -58.09 7.45 -21.01
N LEU A 14 -57.90 8.76 -20.89
CA LEU A 14 -56.61 9.44 -20.76
C LEU A 14 -56.05 9.13 -19.38
N CYS A 15 -55.10 8.18 -19.27
CA CYS A 15 -54.25 8.06 -18.10
C CYS A 15 -53.19 9.17 -18.13
N THR A 16 -53.40 10.23 -17.38
CA THR A 16 -52.38 11.23 -17.07
C THR A 16 -51.38 10.62 -16.11
N VAL A 17 -50.24 10.15 -16.65
CA VAL A 17 -49.08 9.75 -15.84
C VAL A 17 -48.50 11.02 -15.26
N ALA A 18 -48.76 11.29 -13.98
CA ALA A 18 -48.06 12.30 -13.21
C ALA A 18 -46.61 11.83 -13.07
N ALA A 19 -45.72 12.36 -13.90
CA ALA A 19 -44.29 12.19 -13.73
C ALA A 19 -43.87 12.95 -12.48
N GLY A 20 -43.94 12.29 -11.33
CA GLY A 20 -43.34 12.77 -10.10
C GLY A 20 -41.82 12.82 -10.31
N CYS A 21 -41.25 14.01 -10.29
CA CYS A 21 -39.78 14.17 -10.19
C CYS A 21 -39.33 13.50 -8.87
N VAL A 22 -38.92 12.25 -8.95
CA VAL A 22 -38.17 11.62 -7.86
C VAL A 22 -36.84 12.32 -7.85
N SER A 23 -36.66 13.29 -6.95
CA SER A 23 -35.33 13.87 -6.70
C SER A 23 -34.41 12.74 -6.28
N ALA A 24 -33.27 12.59 -6.97
CA ALA A 24 -32.23 11.66 -6.55
C ALA A 24 -31.91 11.94 -5.08
N PRO A 25 -31.70 10.89 -4.26
CA PRO A 25 -31.27 11.10 -2.88
C PRO A 25 -29.98 11.94 -2.89
N PRO A 26 -29.78 12.82 -1.89
CA PRO A 26 -28.57 13.61 -1.81
C PRO A 26 -27.35 12.69 -1.83
N ALA A 27 -26.32 13.09 -2.57
CA ALA A 27 -25.08 12.34 -2.61
C ALA A 27 -24.54 12.17 -1.18
N MET A 28 -24.20 10.93 -0.82
CA MET A 28 -23.67 10.62 0.51
C MET A 28 -22.28 11.24 0.65
N ASP A 29 -22.06 11.98 1.72
CA ASP A 29 -20.75 12.48 2.11
C ASP A 29 -19.97 11.35 2.80
N TYR A 30 -19.19 10.62 2.02
CA TYR A 30 -18.42 9.49 2.52
C TYR A 30 -17.29 9.92 3.45
N ASP A 31 -16.74 11.11 3.30
CA ASP A 31 -15.67 11.63 4.17
C ASP A 31 -16.24 11.87 5.58
N LYS A 32 -17.40 12.52 5.65
CA LYS A 32 -18.11 12.72 6.92
C LYS A 32 -18.50 11.39 7.54
N LEU A 33 -19.05 10.47 6.76
CA LEU A 33 -19.46 9.14 7.25
C LEU A 33 -18.26 8.38 7.81
N THR A 34 -17.13 8.39 7.11
CA THR A 34 -15.89 7.76 7.56
C THR A 34 -15.39 8.37 8.86
N ALA A 35 -15.34 9.69 8.96
CA ALA A 35 -14.94 10.38 10.17
C ALA A 35 -15.84 10.05 11.36
N ASP A 36 -17.16 10.00 11.15
CA ASP A 36 -18.13 9.62 12.19
C ASP A 36 -17.95 8.17 12.64
N ILE A 37 -17.69 7.23 11.71
CA ILE A 37 -17.42 5.83 12.03
C ILE A 37 -16.11 5.70 12.84
N ILE A 38 -15.04 6.35 12.41
CA ILE A 38 -13.76 6.33 13.15
C ILE A 38 -13.97 6.84 14.57
N LYS A 39 -14.64 7.98 14.72
CA LYS A 39 -14.89 8.61 16.02
C LYS A 39 -15.74 7.76 16.97
N THR A 40 -16.73 7.03 16.44
CA THR A 40 -17.71 6.31 17.26
C THR A 40 -17.34 4.85 17.49
N SER A 41 -16.57 4.23 16.61
CA SER A 41 -16.34 2.79 16.59
C SER A 41 -14.89 2.39 16.89
N PHE A 42 -13.95 3.32 16.81
CA PHE A 42 -12.53 3.05 17.07
C PHE A 42 -12.04 3.80 18.31
N ARG A 43 -11.12 3.18 19.03
CA ARG A 43 -10.50 3.73 20.24
C ARG A 43 -9.04 3.25 20.34
N ASP A 44 -8.27 3.95 21.14
CA ASP A 44 -6.95 3.48 21.55
C ASP A 44 -7.07 2.14 22.27
N GLU A 45 -6.23 1.17 21.93
CA GLU A 45 -6.18 -0.13 22.58
C GLU A 45 -4.74 -0.67 22.63
N GLY A 46 -4.25 -1.00 23.82
CA GLY A 46 -2.87 -1.41 24.02
C GLY A 46 -1.89 -0.34 23.53
N ILE A 47 -0.95 -0.74 22.69
CA ILE A 47 0.03 0.17 22.07
C ILE A 47 -0.53 0.88 20.83
N VAL A 48 -1.68 0.45 20.30
CA VAL A 48 -2.26 1.02 19.08
C VAL A 48 -3.05 2.27 19.41
N LYS A 49 -2.77 3.34 18.66
CA LYS A 49 -3.48 4.61 18.74
C LYS A 49 -4.43 4.77 17.56
N VAL A 50 -5.61 5.33 17.80
CA VAL A 50 -6.60 5.57 16.74
C VAL A 50 -6.04 6.46 15.62
N THR A 51 -5.04 7.28 15.92
CA THR A 51 -4.34 8.12 14.94
C THR A 51 -3.61 7.33 13.85
N VAL A 52 -3.45 6.01 13.98
CA VAL A 52 -2.94 5.16 12.88
C VAL A 52 -3.87 5.19 11.66
N LEU A 53 -5.14 5.54 11.86
CA LEU A 53 -6.15 5.67 10.81
C LEU A 53 -6.11 7.04 10.12
N ASP A 54 -5.31 7.99 10.60
CA ASP A 54 -5.19 9.31 10.00
C ASP A 54 -4.56 9.19 8.60
N THR A 55 -5.24 9.77 7.63
CA THR A 55 -4.82 9.72 6.23
C THR A 55 -3.97 10.94 5.90
N ASP A 56 -2.70 10.73 5.51
CA ASP A 56 -1.83 11.81 5.06
C ASP A 56 -2.22 12.35 3.67
N GLU A 57 -1.73 13.54 3.31
CA GLU A 57 -2.06 14.20 2.04
C GLU A 57 -1.64 13.36 0.82
N THR A 58 -0.59 12.57 0.93
CA THR A 58 -0.16 11.64 -0.12
C THR A 58 -1.20 10.55 -0.34
N ALA A 59 -1.69 9.95 0.74
CA ALA A 59 -2.71 8.90 0.65
C ALA A 59 -4.03 9.47 0.12
N LYS A 60 -4.42 10.68 0.52
CA LYS A 60 -5.60 11.37 -0.02
C LYS A 60 -5.49 11.61 -1.52
N ALA A 61 -4.35 12.12 -2.00
CA ALA A 61 -4.12 12.35 -3.42
C ALA A 61 -4.19 11.05 -4.24
N CYS A 62 -3.56 9.98 -3.74
CA CYS A 62 -3.59 8.68 -4.40
C CYS A 62 -4.99 8.07 -4.42
N SER A 63 -5.72 8.12 -3.30
CA SER A 63 -7.10 7.61 -3.22
C SER A 63 -8.04 8.39 -4.14
N ALA A 64 -7.90 9.71 -4.22
CA ALA A 64 -8.72 10.53 -5.12
C ALA A 64 -8.48 10.17 -6.61
N ALA A 65 -7.21 9.91 -6.99
CA ALA A 65 -6.87 9.48 -8.34
C ALA A 65 -7.47 8.10 -8.66
N ASP A 66 -7.37 7.17 -7.71
CA ASP A 66 -7.91 5.81 -7.84
C ASP A 66 -9.44 5.80 -7.99
N VAL A 67 -10.15 6.55 -7.15
CA VAL A 67 -11.61 6.71 -7.24
C VAL A 67 -12.03 7.30 -8.60
N MET A 68 -11.25 8.19 -9.18
CA MET A 68 -11.50 8.74 -10.51
C MET A 68 -11.11 7.79 -11.66
N GLY A 69 -10.51 6.62 -11.36
CA GLY A 69 -10.00 5.68 -12.35
C GLY A 69 -8.90 6.27 -13.24
N LYS A 70 -8.12 7.21 -12.72
CA LYS A 70 -7.05 7.90 -13.44
C LYS A 70 -5.74 7.81 -12.66
N PRO A 71 -4.58 7.72 -13.37
CA PRO A 71 -3.30 7.83 -12.69
C PRO A 71 -3.17 9.21 -12.03
N LEU A 72 -2.41 9.28 -10.94
CA LEU A 72 -2.05 10.53 -10.31
C LEU A 72 -1.27 11.41 -11.31
N ASP A 73 -1.54 12.71 -11.31
CA ASP A 73 -0.79 13.67 -12.14
C ASP A 73 0.72 13.54 -11.90
N GLU A 74 1.49 13.51 -12.96
CA GLU A 74 2.94 13.24 -12.92
C GLU A 74 3.72 14.27 -12.08
N LYS A 75 3.32 15.55 -12.12
CA LYS A 75 3.97 16.59 -11.32
C LYS A 75 3.68 16.44 -9.85
N ILE A 76 2.44 16.04 -9.51
CA ILE A 76 2.04 15.76 -8.13
C ILE A 76 2.78 14.51 -7.65
N ALA A 77 2.85 13.45 -8.45
CA ALA A 77 3.57 12.23 -8.13
C ALA A 77 5.06 12.51 -7.83
N LYS A 78 5.74 13.26 -8.69
CA LYS A 78 7.14 13.65 -8.49
C LYS A 78 7.34 14.50 -7.23
N ALA A 79 6.46 15.45 -6.98
CA ALA A 79 6.55 16.27 -5.76
C ALA A 79 6.40 15.41 -4.49
N ILE A 80 5.50 14.43 -4.50
CA ILE A 80 5.32 13.46 -3.40
C ILE A 80 6.59 12.62 -3.22
N GLU A 81 7.16 12.10 -4.30
CA GLU A 81 8.38 11.30 -4.27
C GLU A 81 9.55 12.08 -3.70
N GLU A 82 9.75 13.32 -4.14
CA GLU A 82 10.81 14.21 -3.64
C GLU A 82 10.67 14.53 -2.15
N ILE A 83 9.45 14.82 -1.67
CA ILE A 83 9.20 15.05 -0.25
C ILE A 83 9.51 13.78 0.54
N ASN A 84 9.06 12.62 0.07
CA ASN A 84 9.31 11.34 0.75
C ASN A 84 10.80 10.95 0.70
N LEU A 85 11.52 11.24 -0.38
CA LEU A 85 12.96 10.97 -0.48
C LEU A 85 13.76 11.74 0.58
N LYS A 86 13.36 12.97 0.91
CA LYS A 86 13.99 13.75 1.99
C LYS A 86 13.79 13.14 3.39
N THR A 87 12.83 12.25 3.55
CA THR A 87 12.58 11.55 4.83
C THR A 87 13.38 10.26 4.96
N VAL A 88 14.05 9.81 3.91
CA VAL A 88 14.91 8.63 3.98
C VAL A 88 16.13 8.95 4.84
N LYS A 89 16.28 8.21 5.93
CA LYS A 89 17.49 8.29 6.76
C LYS A 89 18.52 7.31 6.21
N TRP A 90 19.62 7.86 5.77
CA TRP A 90 20.76 7.09 5.28
C TRP A 90 21.65 6.69 6.44
N PRO A 91 22.29 5.49 6.42
CA PRO A 91 23.19 5.08 7.49
C PRO A 91 24.35 6.06 7.64
N ALA A 92 24.50 6.66 8.83
CA ALA A 92 25.56 7.64 9.09
C ALA A 92 26.98 7.04 9.00
N ASP A 93 27.09 5.73 9.25
CA ASP A 93 28.34 4.96 9.15
C ASP A 93 28.62 4.40 7.75
N GLY A 94 27.74 4.69 6.78
CA GLY A 94 27.83 4.20 5.41
C GLY A 94 27.59 2.69 5.26
N LYS A 95 27.17 1.98 6.31
CA LYS A 95 26.93 0.54 6.28
C LYS A 95 25.48 0.22 5.96
N PHE A 96 25.21 -0.21 4.74
CA PHE A 96 23.87 -0.54 4.25
C PHE A 96 23.52 -2.02 4.38
N ILE A 97 24.51 -2.90 4.49
CA ILE A 97 24.35 -4.35 4.39
C ILE A 97 24.52 -4.96 5.78
N GLY A 98 23.47 -5.65 6.24
CA GLY A 98 23.45 -6.42 7.48
C GLY A 98 23.58 -7.93 7.26
N ASP A 99 23.08 -8.69 8.21
CA ASP A 99 23.06 -10.16 8.17
C ASP A 99 21.79 -10.64 7.45
N TRP A 100 21.95 -11.30 6.31
CA TRP A 100 20.81 -11.81 5.55
C TRP A 100 20.00 -12.87 6.32
N LYS A 101 20.60 -13.61 7.25
CA LYS A 101 19.90 -14.62 8.07
C LYS A 101 18.91 -13.96 9.04
N GLU A 102 19.34 -12.84 9.64
CA GLU A 102 18.41 -12.04 10.45
C GLU A 102 17.37 -11.36 9.57
N GLY A 103 17.77 -10.89 8.38
CA GLY A 103 16.86 -10.34 7.37
C GLY A 103 15.75 -11.30 6.97
N GLU A 104 16.06 -12.58 6.81
CA GLU A 104 15.07 -13.62 6.50
C GLU A 104 14.06 -13.80 7.64
N LYS A 105 14.52 -13.87 8.89
CA LYS A 105 13.63 -13.94 10.05
C LYS A 105 12.70 -12.72 10.13
N ILE A 106 13.22 -11.54 9.88
CA ILE A 106 12.45 -10.29 9.86
C ILE A 106 11.41 -10.31 8.73
N ALA A 107 11.81 -10.75 7.52
CA ALA A 107 10.93 -10.81 6.37
C ALA A 107 9.75 -11.77 6.56
N GLN A 108 9.97 -12.90 7.24
CA GLN A 108 8.97 -13.93 7.53
C GLN A 108 8.10 -13.59 8.74
N ASN A 109 8.55 -12.71 9.62
CA ASN A 109 7.84 -12.38 10.84
C ASN A 109 6.74 -11.35 10.58
N GLY A 110 5.48 -11.73 10.79
CA GLY A 110 4.32 -10.85 10.68
C GLY A 110 3.91 -10.17 11.99
N ARG A 111 4.70 -10.34 13.07
CA ARG A 111 4.38 -9.77 14.39
C ARG A 111 4.68 -8.28 14.43
N GLY A 112 3.86 -7.57 15.16
CA GLY A 112 4.10 -6.20 15.57
C GLY A 112 2.96 -5.26 15.22
N LEU A 113 2.88 -4.15 15.97
CA LEU A 113 1.90 -3.08 15.80
C LEU A 113 0.43 -3.51 15.99
N THR A 114 0.19 -4.58 16.76
CA THR A 114 -1.16 -4.96 17.16
C THR A 114 -1.47 -4.52 18.59
N TYR A 115 -2.74 -4.43 18.92
CA TYR A 115 -3.18 -4.03 20.28
C TYR A 115 -2.70 -4.97 21.41
N SER A 116 -2.38 -6.21 21.06
CA SER A 116 -1.90 -7.24 21.99
C SER A 116 -0.38 -7.27 22.17
N ASP A 117 0.36 -6.47 21.39
CA ASP A 117 1.82 -6.42 21.50
C ASP A 117 2.26 -5.62 22.73
N ASP A 118 3.44 -5.98 23.26
CA ASP A 118 4.03 -5.34 24.43
C ASP A 118 4.81 -4.05 24.14
N GLY A 119 4.97 -3.70 22.86
CA GLY A 119 5.76 -2.57 22.39
C GLY A 119 7.28 -2.70 22.60
N LYS A 120 7.76 -3.80 23.15
CA LYS A 120 9.19 -4.06 23.44
C LYS A 120 9.80 -5.06 22.47
N THR A 121 9.00 -6.05 22.06
CA THR A 121 9.43 -7.05 21.08
C THR A 121 9.58 -6.40 19.70
N PRO A 122 10.72 -6.59 19.00
CA PRO A 122 10.91 -6.03 17.67
C PRO A 122 9.84 -6.49 16.69
N ASN A 123 9.36 -5.57 15.86
CA ASN A 123 8.41 -5.89 14.80
C ASN A 123 9.07 -6.70 13.69
N GLY A 124 8.29 -7.49 12.98
CA GLY A 124 8.66 -8.09 11.72
C GLY A 124 8.32 -7.21 10.53
N GLY A 125 8.85 -7.60 9.36
CA GLY A 125 8.60 -6.90 8.09
C GLY A 125 7.41 -7.44 7.32
N ASN A 126 7.03 -8.71 7.58
CA ASN A 126 5.92 -9.41 6.92
C ASN A 126 5.98 -9.36 5.38
N CYS A 127 7.19 -9.39 4.82
CA CYS A 127 7.43 -9.15 3.40
C CYS A 127 6.77 -10.23 2.50
N TYR A 128 6.70 -11.48 2.98
CA TYR A 128 6.09 -12.60 2.28
C TYR A 128 4.58 -12.43 2.04
N ASN A 129 3.89 -11.64 2.84
CA ASN A 129 2.48 -11.34 2.58
C ASN A 129 2.23 -10.57 1.28
N CYS A 130 3.25 -9.91 0.76
CA CYS A 130 3.14 -9.12 -0.46
C CYS A 130 4.06 -9.62 -1.58
N HIS A 131 5.17 -10.29 -1.26
CA HIS A 131 6.22 -10.66 -2.20
C HIS A 131 6.57 -12.14 -2.13
N GLN A 132 6.75 -12.78 -3.28
CA GLN A 132 7.60 -13.96 -3.34
C GLN A 132 9.05 -13.52 -3.07
N ILE A 133 9.73 -14.17 -2.14
CA ILE A 133 11.12 -13.84 -1.75
C ILE A 133 12.09 -14.92 -2.22
N THR A 134 11.77 -16.20 -1.97
CA THR A 134 12.56 -17.32 -2.43
C THR A 134 11.81 -18.17 -3.45
N LYS A 135 12.52 -19.03 -4.17
CA LYS A 135 11.94 -19.93 -5.16
C LYS A 135 11.08 -21.02 -4.51
N GLU A 136 11.48 -21.48 -3.34
CA GLU A 136 10.86 -22.55 -2.57
C GLU A 136 9.61 -22.09 -1.83
N GLU A 137 9.33 -20.79 -1.81
CA GLU A 137 8.14 -20.23 -1.18
C GLU A 137 6.88 -20.72 -1.87
N ILE A 138 6.10 -21.54 -1.19
CA ILE A 138 4.86 -22.14 -1.73
C ILE A 138 3.62 -21.27 -1.49
N SER A 139 3.71 -20.26 -0.61
CA SER A 139 2.61 -19.37 -0.28
C SER A 139 3.12 -17.96 -0.03
N PHE A 140 2.75 -17.04 -0.89
CA PHE A 140 3.13 -15.63 -0.80
C PHE A 140 2.06 -14.74 -1.43
N GLY A 141 2.04 -13.46 -1.03
CA GLY A 141 1.18 -12.46 -1.66
C GLY A 141 1.73 -11.98 -2.99
N THR A 142 0.84 -11.49 -3.83
CA THR A 142 1.14 -10.97 -5.18
C THR A 142 0.90 -9.47 -5.32
N LEU A 143 0.72 -8.76 -4.20
CA LEU A 143 0.57 -7.30 -4.19
C LEU A 143 1.84 -6.59 -4.63
N GLY A 144 3.00 -7.15 -4.29
CA GLY A 144 4.29 -6.69 -4.74
C GLY A 144 4.89 -7.60 -5.82
N PRO A 145 5.88 -7.13 -6.59
CA PRO A 145 6.60 -7.98 -7.54
C PRO A 145 7.39 -9.07 -6.81
N SER A 146 7.65 -10.18 -7.51
CA SER A 146 8.58 -11.19 -7.00
C SER A 146 9.96 -10.57 -6.74
N LEU A 147 10.54 -10.87 -5.60
CA LEU A 147 11.89 -10.46 -5.21
C LEU A 147 12.90 -11.61 -5.40
N TYR A 148 12.45 -12.78 -5.88
CA TYR A 148 13.36 -13.88 -6.21
C TYR A 148 14.44 -13.42 -7.20
N SER A 149 15.67 -13.79 -6.90
CA SER A 149 16.87 -13.35 -7.62
C SER A 149 17.08 -11.83 -7.67
N TYR A 150 16.58 -11.08 -6.69
CA TYR A 150 16.57 -9.62 -6.70
C TYR A 150 17.95 -9.00 -6.93
N GLY A 151 18.96 -9.41 -6.19
CA GLY A 151 20.35 -8.95 -6.36
C GLY A 151 20.96 -9.47 -7.67
N LYS A 152 20.75 -10.73 -7.97
CA LYS A 152 21.30 -11.42 -9.16
C LYS A 152 20.83 -10.76 -10.46
N ILE A 153 19.52 -10.49 -10.58
CA ILE A 153 18.92 -9.82 -11.77
C ILE A 153 19.48 -8.40 -11.94
N ARG A 154 19.89 -7.75 -10.84
CA ARG A 154 20.48 -6.40 -10.84
C ARG A 154 21.99 -6.37 -10.96
N GLY A 155 22.60 -7.53 -11.21
CA GLY A 155 24.06 -7.67 -11.40
C GLY A 155 24.89 -7.48 -10.13
N VAL A 156 24.28 -7.62 -8.95
CA VAL A 156 24.99 -7.50 -7.66
C VAL A 156 25.73 -8.80 -7.38
N THR A 157 27.05 -8.77 -7.53
CA THR A 157 27.96 -9.86 -7.17
C THR A 157 28.63 -9.65 -5.82
N ASP A 158 28.88 -8.39 -5.47
CA ASP A 158 29.28 -7.94 -4.13
C ASP A 158 28.49 -6.69 -3.76
N PRO A 159 27.58 -6.77 -2.80
CA PRO A 159 26.78 -5.61 -2.41
C PRO A 159 27.57 -4.50 -1.71
N ARG A 160 28.85 -4.74 -1.38
CA ARG A 160 29.74 -3.74 -0.77
C ARG A 160 30.64 -3.05 -1.81
N SER A 161 30.59 -3.49 -3.07
CA SER A 161 31.37 -2.91 -4.14
C SER A 161 30.85 -1.52 -4.58
N ALA A 162 31.71 -0.74 -5.24
CA ALA A 162 31.35 0.55 -5.77
C ALA A 162 30.25 0.46 -6.87
N GLU A 163 30.31 -0.61 -7.66
CA GLU A 163 29.38 -0.89 -8.76
C GLU A 163 27.98 -1.15 -8.24
N SER A 164 27.84 -1.76 -7.07
CA SER A 164 26.54 -2.07 -6.45
C SER A 164 25.90 -0.88 -5.72
N LYS A 165 26.64 0.21 -5.50
CA LYS A 165 26.23 1.34 -4.65
C LYS A 165 24.84 1.90 -5.02
N ALA A 166 24.56 2.03 -6.30
CA ALA A 166 23.26 2.58 -6.75
C ALA A 166 22.09 1.64 -6.41
N VAL A 167 22.27 0.34 -6.62
CA VAL A 167 21.26 -0.69 -6.30
C VAL A 167 21.05 -0.78 -4.80
N VAL A 168 22.14 -0.76 -4.02
CA VAL A 168 22.09 -0.78 -2.55
C VAL A 168 21.33 0.43 -2.01
N ALA A 169 21.66 1.63 -2.48
CA ALA A 169 20.98 2.86 -2.06
C ALA A 169 19.48 2.83 -2.43
N TYR A 170 19.15 2.38 -3.65
CA TYR A 170 17.76 2.22 -4.06
C TYR A 170 17.02 1.23 -3.16
N THR A 171 17.61 0.07 -2.89
CA THR A 171 17.00 -0.98 -2.05
C THR A 171 16.77 -0.48 -0.64
N TRP A 172 17.75 0.18 -0.04
CA TRP A 172 17.62 0.82 1.26
C TRP A 172 16.47 1.81 1.30
N GLY A 173 16.50 2.78 0.37
CA GLY A 173 15.49 3.84 0.33
C GLY A 173 14.10 3.29 0.09
N LYS A 174 13.95 2.25 -0.75
CA LYS A 174 12.67 1.60 -1.05
C LYS A 174 12.08 0.89 0.18
N VAL A 175 12.91 0.21 0.98
CA VAL A 175 12.48 -0.40 2.24
C VAL A 175 12.21 0.68 3.30
N TRP A 176 13.05 1.72 3.35
CA TRP A 176 12.86 2.81 4.30
C TRP A 176 11.57 3.56 4.07
N ASN A 177 11.35 4.06 2.86
CA ASN A 177 10.14 4.78 2.46
C ASN A 177 9.82 4.53 0.99
N ALA A 178 8.93 3.59 0.73
CA ALA A 178 8.55 3.18 -0.61
C ALA A 178 7.98 4.33 -1.47
N LYS A 179 7.35 5.33 -0.85
CA LYS A 179 6.78 6.50 -1.53
C LYS A 179 7.85 7.46 -2.07
N ALA A 180 9.10 7.31 -1.67
CA ALA A 180 10.24 8.02 -2.26
C ALA A 180 10.54 7.61 -3.72
N TYR A 181 9.98 6.48 -4.18
CA TYR A 181 10.22 5.91 -5.51
C TYR A 181 8.94 5.55 -6.28
N ASN A 182 7.80 5.68 -5.63
CA ASN A 182 6.48 5.54 -6.22
C ASN A 182 5.47 6.20 -5.26
N ALA A 183 4.95 7.34 -5.65
CA ALA A 183 4.07 8.17 -4.84
C ALA A 183 2.89 7.41 -4.24
N CYS A 184 2.25 6.54 -5.03
CA CYS A 184 1.08 5.75 -4.61
C CYS A 184 1.43 4.30 -4.25
N SER A 185 2.66 4.04 -3.80
CA SER A 185 3.06 2.71 -3.36
C SER A 185 2.24 2.24 -2.16
N ASN A 186 1.70 1.02 -2.26
CA ASN A 186 1.05 0.32 -1.14
C ASN A 186 2.06 -0.39 -0.22
N MET A 187 3.35 -0.45 -0.60
CA MET A 187 4.40 -1.00 0.24
C MET A 187 4.56 -0.15 1.50
N PRO A 188 4.60 -0.77 2.69
CA PRO A 188 4.82 -0.04 3.94
C PRO A 188 6.09 0.82 3.91
N ARG A 189 6.03 1.98 4.53
CA ARG A 189 7.19 2.87 4.75
C ARG A 189 7.95 2.42 5.99
N ALA A 190 8.55 1.22 5.95
CA ALA A 190 8.95 0.46 7.13
C ALA A 190 9.91 1.22 8.05
N GLY A 191 10.96 1.84 7.52
CA GLY A 191 11.88 2.65 8.33
C GLY A 191 11.29 4.01 8.71
N HIS A 192 10.59 4.68 7.78
CA HIS A 192 10.01 6.01 8.00
C HIS A 192 8.95 6.01 9.10
N MET A 193 8.10 4.99 9.14
CA MET A 193 7.04 4.84 10.14
C MET A 193 7.52 4.17 11.44
N GLY A 194 8.82 3.85 11.55
CA GLY A 194 9.35 3.19 12.73
C GLY A 194 8.88 1.75 12.93
N ILE A 195 8.37 1.11 11.85
CA ILE A 195 7.99 -0.31 11.89
C ILE A 195 9.24 -1.17 12.06
N LEU A 196 10.28 -0.88 11.28
CA LEU A 196 11.58 -1.51 11.37
C LEU A 196 12.64 -0.51 11.85
N THR A 197 13.54 -0.97 12.69
CA THR A 197 14.74 -0.23 13.08
C THR A 197 15.74 -0.15 11.92
N GLU A 198 16.71 0.77 12.01
CA GLU A 198 17.79 0.87 11.03
C GLU A 198 18.57 -0.44 10.88
N GLY A 199 18.85 -1.13 11.99
CA GLY A 199 19.50 -2.46 11.97
C GLY A 199 18.68 -3.48 11.18
N GLN A 200 17.37 -3.56 11.43
CA GLN A 200 16.49 -4.47 10.70
C GLN A 200 16.41 -4.13 9.21
N VAL A 201 16.42 -2.84 8.84
CA VAL A 201 16.48 -2.44 7.41
C VAL A 201 17.79 -2.88 6.79
N ARG A 202 18.95 -2.79 7.49
CA ARG A 202 20.23 -3.33 7.02
C ARG A 202 20.16 -4.82 6.74
N ASP A 203 19.55 -5.58 7.64
CA ASP A 203 19.43 -7.04 7.53
C ASP A 203 18.52 -7.42 6.35
N ILE A 204 17.44 -6.70 6.13
CA ILE A 204 16.57 -6.87 4.94
C ILE A 204 17.34 -6.54 3.65
N VAL A 205 18.13 -5.47 3.62
CA VAL A 205 18.96 -5.14 2.45
C VAL A 205 20.01 -6.24 2.22
N GLY A 206 20.58 -6.80 3.30
CA GLY A 206 21.43 -7.98 3.24
C GLY A 206 20.70 -9.17 2.61
N LEU A 207 19.49 -9.49 3.10
CA LEU A 207 18.68 -10.57 2.54
C LEU A 207 18.45 -10.41 1.02
N LEU A 208 18.13 -9.21 0.56
CA LEU A 208 17.80 -8.97 -0.85
C LEU A 208 19.02 -8.95 -1.77
N LEU A 209 20.20 -8.57 -1.26
CA LEU A 209 21.36 -8.29 -2.12
C LEU A 209 22.56 -9.22 -1.90
N ASP A 210 22.64 -9.94 -0.78
CA ASP A 210 23.75 -10.87 -0.56
C ASP A 210 23.65 -12.05 -1.53
N PRO A 211 24.70 -12.36 -2.30
CA PRO A 211 24.69 -13.51 -3.21
C PRO A 211 24.51 -14.86 -2.50
N GLN A 212 24.81 -14.96 -1.21
CA GLN A 212 24.63 -16.18 -0.43
C GLN A 212 23.24 -16.31 0.19
N SER A 213 22.42 -15.27 0.10
CA SER A 213 21.05 -15.32 0.63
C SER A 213 20.17 -16.25 -0.21
N PRO A 214 19.13 -16.88 0.37
CA PRO A 214 18.22 -17.76 -0.37
C PRO A 214 17.44 -17.02 -1.46
N VAL A 215 17.36 -15.68 -1.39
CA VAL A 215 16.77 -14.86 -2.43
C VAL A 215 17.52 -14.97 -3.76
N ASN A 216 18.85 -15.13 -3.70
CA ASN A 216 19.74 -15.05 -4.86
C ASN A 216 20.32 -16.42 -5.27
N GLN A 217 19.80 -17.53 -4.72
CA GLN A 217 20.24 -18.88 -5.06
C GLN A 217 19.54 -19.48 -6.28
#